data_0eca8a09106d70419b3cb1ac22a4b46f
#
_entry.id   0eca8a09106d70419b3cb1ac22a4b46f
#
_cell.length_a   1.000
_cell.length_b   1.000
_cell.length_c   1.000
_cell.angle_alpha   90.00
_cell.angle_beta   90.00
_cell.angle_gamma   90.00
#
_symmetry.space_group_name_H-M   'P 1'
#
loop_
_entity.id
_entity.type
_entity.pdbx_description
1 polymer ?
#
loop_
_entity_poly.entity_id
_entity_poly.type
_entity_poly.pdbx_seq_one_letter_code
_entity_poly.pdbx_strand_id
1 'polypeptide(L)'
;MLLLTGLFFGKDCFAQHERPIAFPGAEGFGKYAVGGRGGKTLVVSNLNDDGPGSFRQAAQQKSKRIIVFAVAGTIHLESPLQIEGNVTIAGHSAPGDGICIADHPVRLKGDQIILRYLRFRMGDKYQSQKGMVDGSGGDDALSGSKNNQLIIDHCSMSWSTDEVMSVYGGDSTTLQWNVIAEPLNYSYHFETGDKDWENHGYGGIWGGAHLSAHHNLFAHCISRNPRFNGTRLGAKEELVDFQNNVVYNWQNKAIYGGEFGKYNIVNNYFKPGPSTKPSAAGNFLDPSKTDALPYGQYFVNGNMIEGNQMVNRDNMMGVTAIPGPGVYINQPHAVIDLVKENADMAYQSIIKKVGASLQRDAVDERIIREMLSGKGKIIDVQGGFPHGTAYEKSKTAWPELKASASLSDKDADGMPDEWERDNGLNPKDFSDAAIVKLHPYFTNIEVYLNSLLK
;
A
#
# COMPACT_ATOMS: atom_id res chain seq x y z
N MET A 1 40.65 -63.57 -6.13
CA MET A 1 40.33 -62.82 -4.89
C MET A 1 40.39 -61.33 -5.30
N LEU A 2 39.26 -60.78 -5.75
CA LEU A 2 39.14 -59.37 -6.12
C LEU A 2 38.46 -58.62 -4.99
N LEU A 3 39.15 -57.63 -4.43
CA LEU A 3 38.57 -56.66 -3.50
C LEU A 3 37.87 -55.57 -4.27
N LEU A 4 36.55 -55.45 -4.07
CA LEU A 4 35.76 -54.28 -4.48
C LEU A 4 35.82 -53.24 -3.36
N THR A 5 36.47 -52.10 -3.58
CA THR A 5 36.36 -50.93 -2.71
C THR A 5 35.19 -50.07 -3.17
N GLY A 6 34.09 -50.08 -2.36
CA GLY A 6 32.98 -49.19 -2.57
C GLY A 6 33.30 -47.77 -2.12
N LEU A 7 33.27 -46.79 -3.07
CA LEU A 7 33.27 -45.39 -2.75
C LEU A 7 31.88 -44.96 -2.31
N PHE A 8 31.72 -44.61 -1.04
CA PHE A 8 30.55 -43.87 -0.55
C PHE A 8 30.68 -42.38 -0.94
N PHE A 9 29.91 -41.96 -1.94
CA PHE A 9 29.68 -40.52 -2.16
C PHE A 9 28.67 -40.06 -1.13
N GLY A 10 29.15 -39.35 -0.10
CA GLY A 10 28.29 -38.56 0.77
C GLY A 10 27.60 -37.48 -0.03
N LYS A 11 26.26 -37.53 -0.16
CA LYS A 11 25.47 -36.39 -0.64
C LYS A 11 25.46 -35.38 0.50
N ASP A 12 26.35 -34.38 0.42
CA ASP A 12 26.21 -33.16 1.19
C ASP A 12 24.90 -32.49 0.76
N CYS A 13 23.84 -32.76 1.50
CA CYS A 13 22.59 -32.06 1.40
C CYS A 13 22.81 -30.68 2.02
N PHE A 14 23.34 -29.72 1.24
CA PHE A 14 23.27 -28.32 1.64
C PHE A 14 21.80 -27.96 1.78
N ALA A 15 21.30 -27.89 2.99
CA ALA A 15 20.04 -27.26 3.30
C ALA A 15 20.13 -25.84 2.79
N GLN A 16 19.48 -25.51 1.66
CA GLN A 16 19.27 -24.15 1.27
C GLN A 16 18.51 -23.51 2.42
N HIS A 17 19.18 -22.69 3.22
CA HIS A 17 18.51 -21.85 4.21
C HIS A 17 17.57 -20.93 3.46
N GLU A 18 16.29 -21.24 3.50
CA GLU A 18 15.27 -20.36 2.93
C GLU A 18 15.43 -18.98 3.57
N ARG A 19 15.56 -17.96 2.73
CA ARG A 19 15.64 -16.57 3.19
C ARG A 19 14.34 -16.25 3.94
N PRO A 20 14.40 -15.76 5.20
CA PRO A 20 13.20 -15.46 5.96
C PRO A 20 12.38 -14.36 5.29
N ILE A 21 11.07 -14.57 5.24
CA ILE A 21 10.13 -13.56 4.73
C ILE A 21 9.95 -12.42 5.75
N ALA A 22 9.36 -11.32 5.31
CA ALA A 22 9.12 -10.13 6.15
C ALA A 22 8.24 -10.46 7.36
N PHE A 23 7.14 -11.18 7.13
CA PHE A 23 6.19 -11.66 8.14
C PHE A 23 5.33 -12.78 7.53
N PRO A 24 4.61 -13.60 8.30
CA PRO A 24 3.67 -14.57 7.77
C PRO A 24 2.60 -13.92 6.90
N GLY A 25 2.48 -14.35 5.64
CA GLY A 25 1.58 -13.75 4.65
C GLY A 25 2.20 -12.64 3.81
N ALA A 26 3.49 -12.34 3.96
CA ALA A 26 4.21 -11.49 3.00
C ALA A 26 4.43 -12.22 1.68
N GLU A 27 3.97 -11.64 0.58
CA GLU A 27 4.03 -12.21 -0.77
C GLU A 27 4.76 -11.29 -1.76
N GLY A 28 4.95 -11.74 -2.99
CA GLY A 28 5.52 -10.96 -4.08
C GLY A 28 6.98 -10.57 -3.93
N PHE A 29 7.41 -9.61 -4.72
CA PHE A 29 8.83 -9.23 -4.81
C PHE A 29 9.37 -8.60 -3.51
N GLY A 30 8.53 -7.89 -2.74
CA GLY A 30 8.90 -7.29 -1.46
C GLY A 30 8.93 -8.26 -0.28
N LYS A 31 8.52 -9.51 -0.45
CA LYS A 31 8.34 -10.47 0.66
C LYS A 31 9.58 -10.73 1.51
N TYR A 32 10.75 -10.40 1.01
CA TYR A 32 12.02 -10.55 1.71
C TYR A 32 12.54 -9.25 2.33
N ALA A 33 11.72 -8.20 2.41
CA ALA A 33 12.07 -7.00 3.15
C ALA A 33 12.37 -7.35 4.61
N VAL A 34 13.46 -6.83 5.12
CA VAL A 34 13.91 -7.06 6.50
C VAL A 34 13.33 -5.99 7.44
N GLY A 35 13.06 -4.80 6.89
CA GLY A 35 12.57 -3.69 7.68
C GLY A 35 13.50 -3.35 8.85
N GLY A 36 12.91 -3.27 10.04
CA GLY A 36 13.62 -2.99 11.29
C GLY A 36 14.13 -4.22 12.06
N ARG A 37 14.01 -5.44 11.52
CA ARG A 37 14.37 -6.69 12.22
C ARG A 37 15.75 -6.64 12.86
N GLY A 38 15.82 -6.97 14.17
CA GLY A 38 17.03 -6.94 14.96
C GLY A 38 17.48 -5.53 15.37
N GLY A 39 16.68 -4.50 15.09
CA GLY A 39 16.88 -3.14 15.59
C GLY A 39 16.17 -2.89 16.91
N LYS A 40 16.25 -1.65 17.39
CA LYS A 40 15.54 -1.24 18.61
C LYS A 40 14.03 -1.17 18.37
N THR A 41 13.25 -1.55 19.37
CA THR A 41 11.83 -1.21 19.42
C THR A 41 11.67 0.23 19.91
N LEU A 42 10.77 0.98 19.26
CA LEU A 42 10.42 2.34 19.63
C LEU A 42 8.90 2.39 19.85
N VAL A 43 8.50 2.73 21.05
CA VAL A 43 7.10 2.79 21.46
C VAL A 43 6.57 4.21 21.27
N VAL A 44 5.57 4.36 20.39
CA VAL A 44 4.82 5.62 20.26
C VAL A 44 3.80 5.68 21.40
N SER A 45 3.98 6.63 22.30
CA SER A 45 3.24 6.73 23.57
C SER A 45 2.27 7.91 23.64
N ASN A 46 2.21 8.75 22.61
CA ASN A 46 1.27 9.86 22.51
C ASN A 46 0.90 10.17 21.04
N LEU A 47 -0.12 11.00 20.85
CA LEU A 47 -0.62 11.42 19.54
C LEU A 47 -0.11 12.79 19.10
N ASN A 48 0.89 13.37 19.78
CA ASN A 48 1.48 14.64 19.38
C ASN A 48 2.21 14.50 18.04
N ASP A 49 2.24 15.58 17.26
CA ASP A 49 3.00 15.60 16.01
C ASP A 49 4.49 15.36 16.24
N ASP A 50 5.08 16.02 17.23
CA ASP A 50 6.52 15.95 17.51
C ASP A 50 6.82 15.81 18.99
N GLY A 51 8.11 15.66 19.34
CA GLY A 51 8.63 15.56 20.69
C GLY A 51 8.76 14.10 21.18
N PRO A 52 9.17 13.93 22.46
CA PRO A 52 9.40 12.61 23.05
C PRO A 52 8.18 11.71 22.98
N GLY A 53 8.35 10.48 22.48
CA GLY A 53 7.29 9.48 22.34
C GLY A 53 6.33 9.70 21.16
N SER A 54 6.58 10.69 20.29
CA SER A 54 5.78 10.91 19.08
C SER A 54 6.15 9.95 17.97
N PHE A 55 5.21 9.75 17.05
CA PHE A 55 5.46 8.95 15.84
C PHE A 55 6.53 9.59 14.95
N ARG A 56 6.54 10.91 14.78
CA ARG A 56 7.54 11.64 14.00
C ARG A 56 8.95 11.38 14.50
N GLN A 57 9.18 11.48 15.82
CA GLN A 57 10.48 11.22 16.40
C GLN A 57 10.98 9.79 16.12
N ALA A 58 10.09 8.80 16.16
CA ALA A 58 10.43 7.42 15.87
C ALA A 58 10.66 7.19 14.34
N ALA A 59 9.81 7.77 13.49
CA ALA A 59 9.83 7.59 12.04
C ALA A 59 11.07 8.19 11.37
N GLN A 60 11.60 9.29 11.90
CA GLN A 60 12.74 10.01 11.33
C GLN A 60 14.12 9.46 11.73
N GLN A 61 14.19 8.47 12.64
CA GLN A 61 15.45 7.82 12.95
C GLN A 61 15.96 6.99 11.76
N LYS A 62 17.27 6.98 11.52
CA LYS A 62 17.90 6.24 10.41
C LYS A 62 18.37 4.84 10.80
N SER A 63 18.51 4.57 12.11
CA SER A 63 18.90 3.25 12.61
C SER A 63 17.81 2.20 12.38
N LYS A 64 18.18 0.93 12.35
CA LYS A 64 17.22 -0.18 12.33
C LYS A 64 16.28 -0.10 13.53
N ARG A 65 14.97 -0.14 13.27
CA ARG A 65 13.96 0.00 14.33
C ARG A 65 12.63 -0.64 13.98
N ILE A 66 11.95 -1.14 14.98
CA ILE A 66 10.55 -1.55 14.91
C ILE A 66 9.75 -0.52 15.69
N ILE A 67 8.74 0.08 15.07
CA ILE A 67 7.87 1.07 15.69
C ILE A 67 6.55 0.41 16.04
N VAL A 68 6.20 0.47 17.32
CA VAL A 68 4.94 -0.02 17.88
C VAL A 68 4.18 1.12 18.58
N PHE A 69 2.90 0.93 18.81
CA PHE A 69 2.04 1.97 19.37
C PHE A 69 1.42 1.50 20.69
N ALA A 70 1.62 2.27 21.75
CA ALA A 70 0.92 2.13 23.03
C ALA A 70 -0.33 3.01 23.11
N VAL A 71 -0.68 3.71 22.03
CA VAL A 71 -1.84 4.60 21.92
C VAL A 71 -2.62 4.28 20.64
N ALA A 72 -3.91 4.63 20.62
CA ALA A 72 -4.73 4.64 19.43
C ALA A 72 -5.33 6.03 19.23
N GLY A 73 -5.54 6.42 17.98
CA GLY A 73 -6.10 7.73 17.66
C GLY A 73 -5.56 8.31 16.36
N THR A 74 -5.91 9.56 16.11
CA THR A 74 -5.43 10.30 14.95
C THR A 74 -4.27 11.22 15.35
N ILE A 75 -3.13 11.07 14.68
CA ILE A 75 -1.97 11.95 14.79
C ILE A 75 -2.13 13.05 13.72
N HIS A 76 -2.44 14.26 14.17
CA HIS A 76 -2.57 15.43 13.30
C HIS A 76 -1.20 16.07 13.10
N LEU A 77 -0.63 15.87 11.90
CA LEU A 77 0.67 16.42 11.55
C LEU A 77 0.59 17.94 11.36
N GLU A 78 1.62 18.66 11.79
CA GLU A 78 1.78 20.11 11.58
C GLU A 78 2.73 20.44 10.42
N SER A 79 3.43 19.42 9.90
CA SER A 79 4.30 19.51 8.73
C SER A 79 4.41 18.15 8.03
N PRO A 80 4.84 18.10 6.74
CA PRO A 80 5.08 16.85 6.03
C PRO A 80 5.96 15.90 6.82
N LEU A 81 5.60 14.62 6.83
CA LEU A 81 6.35 13.58 7.53
C LEU A 81 7.22 12.80 6.56
N GLN A 82 8.49 12.59 6.91
CA GLN A 82 9.39 11.70 6.23
C GLN A 82 9.66 10.46 7.09
N ILE A 83 9.41 9.27 6.53
CA ILE A 83 9.73 7.99 7.16
C ILE A 83 11.06 7.51 6.59
N GLU A 84 12.09 7.43 7.42
CA GLU A 84 13.41 6.93 7.03
C GLU A 84 13.41 5.40 6.93
N GLY A 85 14.28 4.85 6.07
CA GLY A 85 14.40 3.40 5.84
C GLY A 85 14.87 2.58 7.05
N ASN A 86 15.10 1.29 6.86
CA ASN A 86 15.43 0.31 7.89
C ASN A 86 14.38 0.25 9.02
N VAL A 87 13.11 0.24 8.65
CA VAL A 87 12.00 0.35 9.60
C VAL A 87 10.90 -0.68 9.35
N THR A 88 10.35 -1.21 10.43
CA THR A 88 9.05 -1.88 10.46
C THR A 88 8.11 -1.04 11.31
N ILE A 89 6.95 -0.65 10.76
CA ILE A 89 5.92 0.09 11.48
C ILE A 89 4.69 -0.79 11.61
N ALA A 90 4.43 -1.21 12.85
CA ALA A 90 3.40 -2.17 13.19
C ALA A 90 2.15 -1.47 13.73
N GLY A 91 1.31 -0.90 12.84
CA GLY A 91 0.07 -0.22 13.22
C GLY A 91 -0.92 -1.11 13.99
N HIS A 92 -0.85 -2.42 13.77
CA HIS A 92 -1.66 -3.42 14.46
C HIS A 92 -1.28 -3.66 15.94
N SER A 93 -0.19 -3.07 16.42
CA SER A 93 0.14 -3.06 17.85
C SER A 93 -0.67 -2.02 18.63
N ALA A 94 -1.27 -1.04 17.94
CA ALA A 94 -2.04 0.00 18.60
C ALA A 94 -3.27 -0.57 19.32
N PRO A 95 -3.51 -0.18 20.57
CA PRO A 95 -4.68 -0.65 21.32
C PRO A 95 -5.97 -0.03 20.77
N GLY A 96 -7.06 -0.79 20.70
CA GLY A 96 -8.37 -0.28 20.25
C GLY A 96 -8.46 -0.12 18.73
N ASP A 97 -8.88 1.06 18.26
CA ASP A 97 -9.25 1.26 16.85
C ASP A 97 -8.05 1.56 15.92
N GLY A 98 -6.82 1.51 16.44
CA GLY A 98 -5.61 1.69 15.64
C GLY A 98 -5.16 3.13 15.45
N ILE A 99 -4.31 3.38 14.44
CA ILE A 99 -3.65 4.67 14.19
C ILE A 99 -4.05 5.24 12.84
N CYS A 100 -4.32 6.55 12.82
CA CYS A 100 -4.44 7.37 11.61
C CYS A 100 -3.41 8.50 11.63
N ILE A 101 -2.74 8.74 10.51
CA ILE A 101 -1.84 9.88 10.27
C ILE A 101 -2.59 10.86 9.36
N ALA A 102 -2.74 12.11 9.77
CA ALA A 102 -3.62 13.09 9.14
C ALA A 102 -2.91 14.42 8.82
N ASP A 103 -3.56 15.24 8.00
CA ASP A 103 -3.31 16.65 7.71
C ASP A 103 -2.12 16.95 6.79
N HIS A 104 -1.10 16.10 6.69
CA HIS A 104 0.05 16.32 5.81
C HIS A 104 0.46 15.06 5.05
N PRO A 105 1.15 15.23 3.90
CA PRO A 105 1.70 14.11 3.16
C PRO A 105 2.77 13.35 3.96
N VAL A 106 2.81 12.02 3.72
CA VAL A 106 3.85 11.14 4.27
C VAL A 106 4.72 10.61 3.13
N ARG A 107 6.03 10.75 3.24
CA ARG A 107 7.02 10.36 2.23
C ARG A 107 7.96 9.29 2.76
N LEU A 108 8.11 8.20 2.01
CA LEU A 108 9.04 7.12 2.31
C LEU A 108 10.42 7.44 1.74
N LYS A 109 11.46 7.32 2.54
CA LYS A 109 12.83 7.60 2.14
C LYS A 109 13.78 6.47 2.51
N GLY A 110 14.56 6.02 1.52
CA GLY A 110 15.51 4.92 1.72
C GLY A 110 14.84 3.55 1.55
N ASP A 111 15.55 2.53 1.98
CA ASP A 111 15.24 1.13 1.71
C ASP A 111 14.82 0.38 2.97
N GLN A 112 14.37 -0.87 2.81
CA GLN A 112 14.00 -1.75 3.90
C GLN A 112 12.88 -1.17 4.76
N ILE A 113 11.70 -1.00 4.15
CA ILE A 113 10.53 -0.42 4.80
C ILE A 113 9.39 -1.44 4.82
N ILE A 114 8.82 -1.67 5.98
CA ILE A 114 7.62 -2.50 6.18
C ILE A 114 6.58 -1.64 6.89
N LEU A 115 5.45 -1.37 6.22
CA LEU A 115 4.31 -0.66 6.80
C LEU A 115 3.11 -1.60 6.90
N ARG A 116 2.49 -1.71 8.07
CA ARG A 116 1.35 -2.59 8.29
C ARG A 116 0.24 -1.94 9.11
N TYR A 117 -1.01 -2.08 8.66
CA TYR A 117 -2.23 -1.70 9.38
C TYR A 117 -2.29 -0.23 9.83
N LEU A 118 -1.84 0.69 8.97
CA LEU A 118 -1.88 2.14 9.21
C LEU A 118 -2.92 2.80 8.31
N ARG A 119 -3.41 3.96 8.75
CA ARG A 119 -4.23 4.85 7.93
C ARG A 119 -3.48 6.14 7.66
N PHE A 120 -3.51 6.60 6.41
CA PHE A 120 -2.96 7.88 5.97
C PHE A 120 -4.08 8.67 5.30
N ARG A 121 -4.64 9.64 6.02
CA ARG A 121 -5.77 10.46 5.57
C ARG A 121 -5.34 11.92 5.58
N MET A 122 -4.78 12.38 4.44
CA MET A 122 -4.11 13.68 4.37
C MET A 122 -5.08 14.84 4.59
N GLY A 123 -6.17 14.91 3.80
CA GLY A 123 -7.06 16.06 3.81
C GLY A 123 -6.47 17.32 3.18
N ASP A 124 -7.27 18.39 3.12
CA ASP A 124 -6.93 19.61 2.40
C ASP A 124 -6.52 20.82 3.27
N LYS A 125 -6.43 20.65 4.59
CA LYS A 125 -6.17 21.70 5.58
C LYS A 125 -5.08 22.67 5.17
N TYR A 126 -3.92 22.14 4.83
CA TYR A 126 -2.75 22.95 4.48
C TYR A 126 -2.64 23.22 2.96
N GLN A 127 -3.36 22.49 2.14
CA GLN A 127 -3.41 22.72 0.70
C GLN A 127 -4.19 23.99 0.38
N SER A 128 -5.31 24.22 1.07
CA SER A 128 -6.15 25.43 0.91
C SER A 128 -5.41 26.76 1.19
N GLN A 129 -4.29 26.71 1.89
CA GLN A 129 -3.51 27.89 2.27
C GLN A 129 -2.46 28.29 1.21
N LYS A 130 -2.18 27.44 0.22
CA LYS A 130 -1.10 27.66 -0.76
C LYS A 130 -1.48 28.63 -1.88
N GLY A 131 -2.78 28.83 -2.13
CA GLY A 131 -3.26 29.64 -3.25
C GLY A 131 -2.97 29.00 -4.62
N MET A 132 -3.32 29.72 -5.71
CA MET A 132 -3.06 29.27 -7.10
C MET A 132 -1.60 29.55 -7.48
N VAL A 133 -0.69 28.75 -6.95
CA VAL A 133 0.75 28.81 -7.21
C VAL A 133 1.16 27.49 -7.86
N ASP A 134 2.03 27.55 -8.86
CA ASP A 134 2.53 26.38 -9.58
C ASP A 134 2.97 25.24 -8.65
N GLY A 135 2.43 24.05 -8.88
CA GLY A 135 2.66 22.86 -8.05
C GLY A 135 1.95 22.86 -6.70
N SER A 136 1.06 23.85 -6.41
CA SER A 136 0.25 23.79 -5.20
C SER A 136 -0.75 22.64 -5.28
N GLY A 137 -1.00 21.98 -4.14
CA GLY A 137 -1.88 20.82 -4.07
C GLY A 137 -1.32 19.52 -4.67
N GLY A 138 -0.06 19.50 -5.13
CA GLY A 138 0.62 18.32 -5.65
C GLY A 138 1.18 17.43 -4.53
N ASP A 139 0.33 17.04 -3.57
CA ASP A 139 0.75 16.21 -2.44
C ASP A 139 -0.05 14.90 -2.38
N ASP A 140 0.70 13.78 -2.40
CA ASP A 140 0.17 12.43 -2.16
C ASP A 140 -0.08 12.20 -0.68
N ALA A 141 -1.08 11.37 -0.33
CA ALA A 141 -1.27 10.98 1.07
C ALA A 141 -0.11 10.10 1.57
N LEU A 142 0.38 9.20 0.72
CA LEU A 142 1.57 8.39 0.96
C LEU A 142 2.37 8.24 -0.33
N SER A 143 3.65 8.58 -0.33
CA SER A 143 4.49 8.41 -1.51
C SER A 143 5.87 7.82 -1.20
N GLY A 144 6.42 7.09 -2.16
CA GLY A 144 7.77 6.56 -2.15
C GLY A 144 8.35 6.48 -3.55
N SER A 145 9.57 6.94 -3.73
CA SER A 145 10.29 6.80 -4.99
C SER A 145 11.68 6.23 -4.79
N LYS A 146 12.05 5.29 -5.67
CA LYS A 146 13.36 4.62 -5.66
C LYS A 146 13.66 3.85 -4.36
N ASN A 147 12.63 3.43 -3.62
CA ASN A 147 12.78 2.59 -2.44
C ASN A 147 12.99 1.12 -2.86
N ASN A 148 13.92 0.44 -2.23
CA ASN A 148 14.16 -0.98 -2.46
C ASN A 148 13.76 -1.81 -1.22
N GLN A 149 13.28 -3.04 -1.44
CA GLN A 149 12.80 -3.90 -0.36
C GLN A 149 11.70 -3.21 0.47
N LEU A 150 10.62 -2.86 -0.21
CA LEU A 150 9.45 -2.19 0.37
C LEU A 150 8.25 -3.14 0.40
N ILE A 151 7.53 -3.18 1.52
CA ILE A 151 6.22 -3.81 1.59
C ILE A 151 5.24 -2.92 2.35
N ILE A 152 4.09 -2.64 1.72
CA ILE A 152 2.95 -1.92 2.32
C ILE A 152 1.79 -2.89 2.38
N ASP A 153 1.36 -3.22 3.60
CA ASP A 153 0.43 -4.31 3.88
C ASP A 153 -0.73 -3.85 4.75
N HIS A 154 -1.97 -4.09 4.30
CA HIS A 154 -3.19 -3.76 5.06
C HIS A 154 -3.25 -2.29 5.52
N CYS A 155 -2.81 -1.35 4.69
CA CYS A 155 -2.93 0.08 4.98
C CYS A 155 -4.11 0.70 4.24
N SER A 156 -4.64 1.82 4.76
CA SER A 156 -5.72 2.58 4.12
C SER A 156 -5.26 4.00 3.85
N MET A 157 -5.28 4.44 2.60
CA MET A 157 -4.89 5.78 2.18
C MET A 157 -6.06 6.52 1.55
N SER A 158 -6.22 7.82 1.88
CA SER A 158 -7.32 8.65 1.36
C SER A 158 -6.99 10.15 1.43
N TRP A 159 -7.80 10.93 0.67
CA TRP A 159 -7.94 12.38 0.80
C TRP A 159 -6.67 13.17 0.46
N SER A 160 -5.91 12.67 -0.51
CA SER A 160 -4.83 13.42 -1.16
C SER A 160 -5.39 14.53 -2.05
N THR A 161 -4.56 15.47 -2.41
CA THR A 161 -4.88 16.50 -3.40
C THR A 161 -4.19 16.24 -4.74
N ASP A 162 -3.25 15.30 -4.78
CA ASP A 162 -2.68 14.67 -5.97
C ASP A 162 -3.03 13.17 -5.93
N GLU A 163 -2.08 12.23 -5.99
CA GLU A 163 -2.37 10.82 -5.88
C GLU A 163 -2.59 10.37 -4.42
N VAL A 164 -3.45 9.35 -4.26
CA VAL A 164 -3.63 8.74 -2.93
C VAL A 164 -2.37 8.04 -2.48
N MET A 165 -1.77 7.21 -3.36
CA MET A 165 -0.53 6.51 -3.06
C MET A 165 0.31 6.29 -4.30
N SER A 166 1.50 6.90 -4.38
CA SER A 166 2.45 6.68 -5.46
C SER A 166 3.70 5.96 -4.97
N VAL A 167 4.05 4.83 -5.63
CA VAL A 167 5.26 4.04 -5.35
C VAL A 167 5.89 3.60 -6.66
N TYR A 168 7.07 4.16 -6.98
CA TYR A 168 7.71 3.89 -8.27
C TYR A 168 9.23 4.00 -8.26
N GLY A 169 9.86 3.42 -9.29
CA GLY A 169 11.30 3.57 -9.57
C GLY A 169 12.23 2.81 -8.64
N GLY A 170 11.71 2.04 -7.69
CA GLY A 170 12.48 1.16 -6.80
C GLY A 170 12.54 -0.28 -7.31
N ASP A 171 12.96 -1.17 -6.43
CA ASP A 171 13.07 -2.61 -6.69
C ASP A 171 12.57 -3.44 -5.50
N SER A 172 12.10 -4.65 -5.81
CA SER A 172 11.64 -5.61 -4.77
C SER A 172 10.54 -5.03 -3.88
N THR A 173 9.47 -4.55 -4.52
CA THR A 173 8.33 -3.90 -3.85
C THR A 173 7.10 -4.80 -3.85
N THR A 174 6.37 -4.81 -2.74
CA THR A 174 5.02 -5.40 -2.67
C THR A 174 4.03 -4.40 -2.09
N LEU A 175 2.90 -4.24 -2.78
CA LEU A 175 1.72 -3.50 -2.33
C LEU A 175 0.57 -4.48 -2.20
N GLN A 176 0.18 -4.84 -0.97
CA GLN A 176 -0.81 -5.88 -0.75
C GLN A 176 -1.88 -5.46 0.25
N TRP A 177 -3.13 -5.82 -0.03
CA TRP A 177 -4.28 -5.64 0.86
C TRP A 177 -4.56 -4.18 1.27
N ASN A 178 -4.22 -3.20 0.43
CA ASN A 178 -4.39 -1.79 0.76
C ASN A 178 -5.68 -1.21 0.19
N VAL A 179 -6.27 -0.25 0.88
CA VAL A 179 -7.32 0.64 0.37
C VAL A 179 -6.68 1.92 -0.16
N ILE A 180 -6.96 2.25 -1.41
CA ILE A 180 -6.55 3.48 -2.10
C ILE A 180 -7.85 4.17 -2.56
N ALA A 181 -8.31 5.18 -1.83
CA ALA A 181 -9.65 5.67 -2.06
C ALA A 181 -9.83 7.17 -1.81
N GLU A 182 -10.81 7.72 -2.51
CA GLU A 182 -11.28 9.10 -2.28
C GLU A 182 -10.17 10.16 -2.34
N PRO A 183 -9.35 10.23 -3.40
CA PRO A 183 -8.61 11.45 -3.65
C PRO A 183 -9.57 12.62 -3.80
N LEU A 184 -9.13 13.82 -3.38
CA LEU A 184 -9.92 15.04 -3.46
C LEU A 184 -9.83 15.59 -4.88
N ASN A 185 -10.94 15.60 -5.60
CA ASN A 185 -10.97 15.87 -7.04
C ASN A 185 -10.82 17.36 -7.36
N TYR A 186 -11.86 18.15 -7.15
CA TYR A 186 -11.79 19.61 -7.30
C TYR A 186 -11.38 20.18 -5.94
N SER A 187 -10.07 20.15 -5.68
CA SER A 187 -9.49 20.57 -4.42
C SER A 187 -8.57 21.78 -4.63
N TYR A 188 -7.28 21.66 -4.32
CA TYR A 188 -6.34 22.79 -4.37
C TYR A 188 -5.12 22.49 -5.25
N HIS A 189 -5.27 21.56 -6.20
CA HIS A 189 -4.24 21.29 -7.20
C HIS A 189 -4.23 22.39 -8.26
N PHE A 190 -3.04 22.93 -8.55
CA PHE A 190 -2.85 23.97 -9.54
C PHE A 190 -1.49 23.86 -10.22
N GLU A 191 -1.48 23.88 -11.53
CA GLU A 191 -0.26 23.95 -12.34
C GLU A 191 -0.24 25.22 -13.19
N THR A 192 0.97 25.69 -13.53
CA THR A 192 1.12 26.88 -14.37
C THR A 192 0.40 26.74 -15.71
N GLY A 193 -0.54 27.63 -15.96
CA GLY A 193 -1.37 27.63 -17.17
C GLY A 193 -2.83 27.27 -16.92
N ASP A 194 -3.15 26.76 -15.75
CA ASP A 194 -4.53 26.53 -15.33
C ASP A 194 -5.24 27.87 -15.10
N LYS A 195 -6.55 27.87 -15.34
CA LYS A 195 -7.41 29.04 -15.12
C LYS A 195 -8.12 29.01 -13.78
N ASP A 196 -8.15 27.85 -13.15
CA ASP A 196 -8.82 27.54 -11.89
C ASP A 196 -8.19 26.28 -11.30
N TRP A 197 -8.64 25.84 -10.11
CA TRP A 197 -8.23 24.60 -9.52
C TRP A 197 -8.52 23.41 -10.44
N GLU A 198 -7.56 22.53 -10.59
CA GLU A 198 -7.65 21.36 -11.45
C GLU A 198 -8.52 20.26 -10.83
N ASN A 199 -9.21 19.46 -11.66
CA ASN A 199 -9.80 18.20 -11.25
C ASN A 199 -8.72 17.11 -11.21
N HIS A 200 -8.21 16.78 -10.02
CA HIS A 200 -7.02 15.91 -9.84
C HIS A 200 -7.26 14.78 -8.83
N GLY A 201 -8.38 14.09 -8.93
CA GLY A 201 -8.76 12.98 -8.03
C GLY A 201 -8.15 11.64 -8.45
N TYR A 202 -6.85 11.40 -8.25
CA TYR A 202 -6.12 10.25 -8.79
C TYR A 202 -5.71 9.21 -7.74
N GLY A 203 -5.72 7.91 -8.15
CA GLY A 203 -5.37 6.79 -7.28
C GLY A 203 -3.87 6.72 -6.99
N GLY A 204 -3.02 6.45 -8.00
CA GLY A 204 -1.57 6.38 -7.78
C GLY A 204 -0.73 6.08 -9.01
N ILE A 205 0.55 6.45 -8.95
CA ILE A 205 1.56 6.04 -9.92
C ILE A 205 2.36 4.89 -9.32
N TRP A 206 2.29 3.72 -9.97
CA TRP A 206 2.96 2.50 -9.50
C TRP A 206 3.92 1.97 -10.53
N GLY A 207 5.09 1.50 -10.08
CA GLY A 207 6.09 0.90 -10.94
C GLY A 207 7.43 0.67 -10.25
N GLY A 208 8.35 0.04 -10.95
CA GLY A 208 9.68 -0.26 -10.46
C GLY A 208 10.28 -1.45 -11.19
N ALA A 209 11.54 -1.75 -10.93
CA ALA A 209 12.22 -2.87 -11.57
C ALA A 209 11.48 -4.20 -11.30
N HIS A 210 10.99 -4.38 -10.07
CA HIS A 210 10.14 -5.52 -9.68
C HIS A 210 9.11 -5.06 -8.64
N LEU A 211 7.83 -4.97 -9.06
CA LEU A 211 6.71 -4.61 -8.18
C LEU A 211 5.61 -5.65 -8.29
N SER A 212 5.19 -6.22 -7.15
CA SER A 212 3.97 -7.01 -7.02
C SER A 212 2.88 -6.17 -6.37
N ALA A 213 1.70 -6.13 -6.97
CA ALA A 213 0.54 -5.43 -6.44
C ALA A 213 -0.66 -6.37 -6.46
N HIS A 214 -1.14 -6.79 -5.29
CA HIS A 214 -2.24 -7.74 -5.22
C HIS A 214 -3.19 -7.46 -4.07
N HIS A 215 -4.45 -7.82 -4.27
CA HIS A 215 -5.52 -7.68 -3.27
C HIS A 215 -5.70 -6.24 -2.76
N ASN A 216 -5.40 -5.24 -3.57
CA ASN A 216 -5.67 -3.84 -3.24
C ASN A 216 -7.05 -3.43 -3.75
N LEU A 217 -7.68 -2.49 -3.07
CA LEU A 217 -8.91 -1.83 -3.48
C LEU A 217 -8.63 -0.40 -3.89
N PHE A 218 -8.89 -0.06 -5.15
CA PHE A 218 -9.04 1.32 -5.59
C PHE A 218 -10.53 1.67 -5.60
N ALA A 219 -10.91 2.79 -4.99
CA ALA A 219 -12.30 3.22 -4.97
C ALA A 219 -12.47 4.74 -5.10
N HIS A 220 -13.44 5.15 -5.93
CA HIS A 220 -13.81 6.56 -6.10
C HIS A 220 -12.69 7.47 -6.60
N CYS A 221 -11.80 6.97 -7.45
CA CYS A 221 -10.76 7.75 -8.10
C CYS A 221 -11.18 8.11 -9.53
N ILE A 222 -10.82 9.30 -10.01
CA ILE A 222 -11.07 9.69 -11.40
C ILE A 222 -10.31 8.78 -12.35
N SER A 223 -9.03 8.57 -12.06
CA SER A 223 -8.06 7.88 -12.91
C SER A 223 -6.89 7.32 -12.07
N ARG A 224 -5.86 6.77 -12.70
CA ARG A 224 -4.65 6.24 -12.06
C ARG A 224 -4.96 5.12 -11.05
N ASN A 225 -5.68 4.05 -11.50
CA ASN A 225 -6.06 2.91 -10.65
C ASN A 225 -5.31 1.58 -10.99
N PRO A 226 -3.98 1.58 -11.12
CA PRO A 226 -3.04 2.70 -11.09
C PRO A 226 -2.72 3.26 -12.49
N ARG A 227 -1.91 4.35 -12.58
CA ARG A 227 -1.04 4.61 -13.70
C ARG A 227 0.26 3.82 -13.51
N PHE A 228 0.61 2.98 -14.46
CA PHE A 228 1.96 2.39 -14.46
C PHE A 228 2.99 3.44 -14.86
N ASN A 229 4.08 3.49 -14.07
CA ASN A 229 5.11 4.50 -14.27
C ASN A 229 5.81 4.37 -15.64
N GLY A 230 6.06 3.14 -16.07
CA GLY A 230 6.91 2.90 -17.22
C GLY A 230 8.36 3.32 -16.97
N THR A 231 9.12 3.43 -18.04
CA THR A 231 10.50 3.92 -17.93
C THR A 231 10.62 5.43 -18.12
N ARG A 232 9.50 6.16 -18.14
CA ARG A 232 9.44 7.61 -18.42
C ARG A 232 10.18 8.50 -17.42
N LEU A 233 10.33 8.07 -16.16
CA LEU A 233 11.07 8.79 -15.13
C LEU A 233 12.52 8.28 -14.95
N GLY A 234 13.14 7.76 -16.03
CA GLY A 234 14.53 7.34 -16.05
C GLY A 234 14.77 5.95 -15.45
N ALA A 235 13.75 5.16 -15.20
CA ALA A 235 13.90 3.74 -14.86
C ALA A 235 14.50 2.99 -16.07
N LYS A 236 15.45 2.10 -15.83
CA LYS A 236 16.05 1.28 -16.91
C LYS A 236 15.16 0.10 -17.28
N GLU A 237 14.47 -0.44 -16.31
CA GLU A 237 13.57 -1.58 -16.43
C GLU A 237 12.35 -1.36 -15.54
N GLU A 238 11.20 -1.87 -15.95
CA GLU A 238 10.01 -1.94 -15.15
C GLU A 238 9.31 -3.28 -15.35
N LEU A 239 9.02 -3.97 -14.25
CA LEU A 239 8.19 -5.17 -14.24
C LEU A 239 7.15 -5.03 -13.12
N VAL A 240 5.87 -4.99 -13.52
CA VAL A 240 4.76 -4.94 -12.57
C VAL A 240 3.89 -6.18 -12.71
N ASP A 241 3.71 -6.88 -11.61
CA ASP A 241 2.75 -7.98 -11.46
C ASP A 241 1.52 -7.46 -10.72
N PHE A 242 0.47 -7.12 -11.50
CA PHE A 242 -0.78 -6.54 -11.00
C PHE A 242 -1.89 -7.57 -11.08
N GLN A 243 -2.20 -8.24 -9.98
CA GLN A 243 -3.19 -9.31 -9.96
C GLN A 243 -4.09 -9.30 -8.72
N ASN A 244 -5.29 -9.83 -8.88
CA ASN A 244 -6.27 -9.97 -7.79
C ASN A 244 -6.65 -8.66 -7.11
N ASN A 245 -6.55 -7.50 -7.79
CA ASN A 245 -6.99 -6.22 -7.25
C ASN A 245 -8.45 -5.94 -7.63
N VAL A 246 -9.09 -5.05 -6.89
CA VAL A 246 -10.41 -4.52 -7.20
C VAL A 246 -10.31 -3.04 -7.53
N VAL A 247 -10.93 -2.64 -8.64
CA VAL A 247 -11.09 -1.23 -9.02
C VAL A 247 -12.58 -0.92 -9.07
N TYR A 248 -13.03 -0.02 -8.21
CA TYR A 248 -14.43 0.36 -8.08
C TYR A 248 -14.65 1.84 -8.39
N ASN A 249 -15.72 2.12 -9.16
CA ASN A 249 -16.23 3.48 -9.38
C ASN A 249 -15.19 4.49 -9.89
N TRP A 250 -14.32 4.06 -10.81
CA TRP A 250 -13.42 4.97 -11.54
C TRP A 250 -14.22 5.85 -12.51
N GLN A 251 -13.77 7.08 -12.76
CA GLN A 251 -14.53 7.97 -13.63
C GLN A 251 -14.12 7.88 -15.09
N ASN A 252 -12.82 8.02 -15.40
CA ASN A 252 -12.31 8.15 -16.76
C ASN A 252 -11.50 6.93 -17.22
N LYS A 253 -10.41 6.62 -16.51
CA LYS A 253 -9.52 5.50 -16.85
C LYS A 253 -9.31 4.63 -15.60
N ALA A 254 -9.46 3.33 -15.76
CA ALA A 254 -9.06 2.40 -14.72
C ALA A 254 -7.52 2.32 -14.67
N ILE A 255 -6.92 1.39 -15.37
CA ILE A 255 -5.46 1.25 -15.47
C ILE A 255 -4.96 1.91 -16.75
N TYR A 256 -3.82 2.63 -16.69
CA TYR A 256 -3.18 3.13 -17.91
C TYR A 256 -1.67 3.34 -17.73
N GLY A 257 -0.99 3.77 -18.79
CA GLY A 257 0.44 4.07 -18.76
C GLY A 257 1.31 2.92 -19.24
N GLY A 258 2.49 2.76 -18.65
CA GLY A 258 3.37 1.61 -18.88
C GLY A 258 4.25 1.71 -20.11
N GLU A 259 4.78 2.89 -20.40
CA GLU A 259 5.71 3.11 -21.50
C GLU A 259 6.98 2.25 -21.33
N PHE A 260 7.26 1.38 -22.29
CA PHE A 260 8.44 0.51 -22.35
C PHE A 260 8.64 -0.45 -21.15
N GLY A 261 7.60 -0.72 -20.37
CA GLY A 261 7.65 -1.66 -19.24
C GLY A 261 7.11 -3.06 -19.57
N LYS A 262 7.07 -3.92 -18.57
CA LYS A 262 6.56 -5.29 -18.61
C LYS A 262 5.46 -5.45 -17.56
N TYR A 263 4.30 -5.99 -17.95
CA TYR A 263 3.11 -6.00 -17.09
C TYR A 263 2.38 -7.34 -17.18
N ASN A 264 2.08 -7.93 -16.02
CA ASN A 264 1.06 -8.96 -15.89
C ASN A 264 -0.19 -8.30 -15.29
N ILE A 265 -1.31 -8.35 -15.98
CA ILE A 265 -2.62 -7.84 -15.55
C ILE A 265 -3.55 -9.03 -15.45
N VAL A 266 -3.67 -9.61 -14.25
CA VAL A 266 -4.24 -10.96 -14.11
C VAL A 266 -5.30 -11.00 -13.00
N ASN A 267 -6.46 -11.57 -13.30
CA ASN A 267 -7.50 -11.88 -12.32
C ASN A 267 -7.95 -10.66 -11.48
N ASN A 268 -7.94 -9.45 -12.06
CA ASN A 268 -8.45 -8.27 -11.37
C ASN A 268 -9.97 -8.13 -11.60
N TYR A 269 -10.67 -7.54 -10.64
CA TYR A 269 -12.10 -7.30 -10.70
C TYR A 269 -12.40 -5.80 -10.84
N PHE A 270 -13.09 -5.42 -11.90
CA PHE A 270 -13.47 -4.04 -12.19
C PHE A 270 -14.97 -3.90 -12.02
N LYS A 271 -15.39 -3.02 -11.13
CA LYS A 271 -16.80 -2.76 -10.84
C LYS A 271 -17.14 -1.30 -11.19
N PRO A 272 -17.77 -1.04 -12.35
CA PRO A 272 -18.29 0.28 -12.66
C PRO A 272 -19.25 0.76 -11.56
N GLY A 273 -19.20 2.05 -11.24
CA GLY A 273 -20.04 2.66 -10.22
C GLY A 273 -20.73 3.94 -10.73
N PRO A 274 -21.41 4.68 -9.85
CA PRO A 274 -22.19 5.86 -10.24
C PRO A 274 -21.39 6.97 -10.92
N SER A 275 -20.08 7.07 -10.63
CA SER A 275 -19.19 8.07 -11.25
C SER A 275 -18.55 7.58 -12.54
N THR A 276 -18.61 6.29 -12.85
CA THR A 276 -17.96 5.72 -14.03
C THR A 276 -18.67 6.19 -15.30
N LYS A 277 -17.95 6.90 -16.17
CA LYS A 277 -18.51 7.35 -17.44
C LYS A 277 -18.87 6.17 -18.34
N PRO A 278 -19.95 6.22 -19.11
CA PRO A 278 -20.34 5.14 -20.03
C PRO A 278 -19.23 4.76 -21.01
N SER A 279 -18.42 5.73 -21.47
CA SER A 279 -17.28 5.50 -22.36
C SER A 279 -16.10 4.77 -21.67
N ALA A 280 -16.04 4.79 -20.36
CA ALA A 280 -14.99 4.14 -19.55
C ALA A 280 -15.42 2.79 -18.98
N ALA A 281 -16.72 2.53 -18.87
CA ALA A 281 -17.27 1.37 -18.17
C ALA A 281 -16.89 0.01 -18.79
N GLY A 282 -16.57 -0.01 -20.09
CA GLY A 282 -16.17 -1.21 -20.82
C GLY A 282 -14.66 -1.44 -20.90
N ASN A 283 -13.86 -0.55 -20.36
CA ASN A 283 -12.40 -0.58 -20.53
C ASN A 283 -11.69 -0.61 -19.18
N PHE A 284 -10.73 -1.53 -19.02
CA PHE A 284 -9.93 -1.61 -17.82
C PHE A 284 -8.45 -1.25 -18.04
N LEU A 285 -7.94 -1.28 -19.29
CA LEU A 285 -6.54 -1.02 -19.60
C LEU A 285 -6.39 -0.08 -20.81
N ASP A 286 -5.61 0.99 -20.64
CA ASP A 286 -5.26 1.96 -21.66
C ASP A 286 -3.74 2.13 -21.74
N PRO A 287 -3.02 1.29 -22.54
CA PRO A 287 -1.57 1.38 -22.70
C PRO A 287 -1.14 2.73 -23.25
N SER A 288 0.00 3.22 -22.81
CA SER A 288 0.54 4.50 -23.25
C SER A 288 1.92 4.34 -23.92
N LYS A 289 2.25 5.28 -24.80
CA LYS A 289 3.57 5.51 -25.36
C LYS A 289 3.87 7.01 -25.39
N THR A 290 5.13 7.37 -25.55
CA THR A 290 5.56 8.74 -25.87
C THR A 290 6.33 8.74 -27.20
N ASP A 291 6.74 9.89 -27.68
CA ASP A 291 7.60 9.97 -28.87
C ASP A 291 8.96 9.27 -28.66
N ALA A 292 9.44 9.26 -27.41
CA ALA A 292 10.73 8.66 -27.03
C ALA A 292 10.61 7.21 -26.55
N LEU A 293 9.45 6.78 -26.06
CA LEU A 293 9.25 5.49 -25.42
C LEU A 293 8.08 4.74 -26.07
N PRO A 294 8.31 3.52 -26.62
CA PRO A 294 7.25 2.69 -27.18
C PRO A 294 6.29 2.20 -26.11
N TYR A 295 5.21 1.55 -26.53
CA TYR A 295 4.36 0.80 -25.63
C TYR A 295 5.15 -0.27 -24.87
N GLY A 296 4.73 -0.56 -23.64
CA GLY A 296 5.20 -1.71 -22.88
C GLY A 296 4.66 -3.04 -23.42
N GLN A 297 5.02 -4.13 -22.76
CA GLN A 297 4.54 -5.48 -23.04
C GLN A 297 3.56 -5.92 -21.95
N TYR A 298 2.37 -6.35 -22.35
CA TYR A 298 1.29 -6.71 -21.42
C TYR A 298 0.86 -8.16 -21.62
N PHE A 299 0.88 -8.94 -20.54
CA PHE A 299 0.12 -10.18 -20.41
C PHE A 299 -1.20 -9.87 -19.72
N VAL A 300 -2.32 -10.19 -20.35
CA VAL A 300 -3.67 -9.84 -19.87
C VAL A 300 -4.52 -11.10 -19.84
N ASN A 301 -4.97 -11.51 -18.64
CA ASN A 301 -5.74 -12.75 -18.54
C ASN A 301 -6.63 -12.77 -17.27
N GLY A 302 -7.84 -13.32 -17.40
CA GLY A 302 -8.73 -13.62 -16.28
C GLY A 302 -9.34 -12.38 -15.58
N ASN A 303 -9.16 -11.19 -16.14
CA ASN A 303 -9.78 -9.99 -15.59
C ASN A 303 -11.28 -9.96 -15.86
N MET A 304 -12.05 -9.40 -14.93
CA MET A 304 -13.50 -9.30 -15.02
C MET A 304 -13.99 -7.87 -14.88
N ILE A 305 -14.93 -7.47 -15.73
CA ILE A 305 -15.74 -6.26 -15.52
C ILE A 305 -17.16 -6.72 -15.13
N GLU A 306 -17.65 -6.27 -13.97
CA GLU A 306 -19.00 -6.60 -13.51
C GLU A 306 -20.05 -6.27 -14.59
N GLY A 307 -20.86 -7.27 -14.95
CA GLY A 307 -21.91 -7.12 -15.95
C GLY A 307 -21.45 -7.15 -17.43
N ASN A 308 -20.16 -7.21 -17.74
CA ASN A 308 -19.65 -7.22 -19.11
C ASN A 308 -19.14 -8.59 -19.56
N GLN A 309 -20.06 -9.43 -20.07
CA GLN A 309 -19.75 -10.78 -20.49
C GLN A 309 -18.77 -10.87 -21.68
N MET A 310 -18.70 -9.85 -22.54
CA MET A 310 -17.77 -9.85 -23.69
C MET A 310 -16.33 -9.74 -23.19
N VAL A 311 -16.04 -8.76 -22.33
CA VAL A 311 -14.70 -8.59 -21.73
C VAL A 311 -14.34 -9.79 -20.87
N ASN A 312 -15.29 -10.37 -20.15
CA ASN A 312 -15.03 -11.52 -19.28
C ASN A 312 -14.70 -12.81 -20.05
N ARG A 313 -15.13 -12.93 -21.32
CA ARG A 313 -14.75 -14.05 -22.22
C ARG A 313 -13.47 -13.77 -22.97
N ASP A 314 -13.25 -12.52 -23.36
CA ASP A 314 -12.07 -12.08 -24.10
C ASP A 314 -11.58 -10.73 -23.52
N ASN A 315 -10.54 -10.79 -22.72
CA ASN A 315 -10.01 -9.61 -22.05
C ASN A 315 -9.53 -8.52 -23.02
N MET A 316 -9.20 -8.88 -24.27
CA MET A 316 -8.80 -7.90 -25.28
C MET A 316 -9.91 -6.93 -25.65
N MET A 317 -11.17 -7.29 -25.40
CA MET A 317 -12.33 -6.40 -25.58
C MET A 317 -12.40 -5.27 -24.52
N GLY A 318 -11.64 -5.39 -23.43
CA GLY A 318 -11.55 -4.39 -22.36
C GLY A 318 -10.31 -3.49 -22.43
N VAL A 319 -9.58 -3.56 -23.55
CA VAL A 319 -8.37 -2.78 -23.80
C VAL A 319 -8.64 -1.69 -24.84
N THR A 320 -8.24 -0.44 -24.58
CA THR A 320 -8.62 0.70 -25.45
C THR A 320 -7.79 0.82 -26.70
N ALA A 321 -6.57 0.29 -26.72
CA ALA A 321 -5.69 0.34 -27.87
C ALA A 321 -5.11 -1.05 -28.19
N ILE A 322 -5.07 -1.40 -29.47
CA ILE A 322 -4.33 -2.56 -29.96
C ILE A 322 -3.16 -2.04 -30.80
N PRO A 323 -2.05 -1.69 -30.17
CA PRO A 323 -0.99 -0.92 -30.85
C PRO A 323 -0.07 -1.74 -31.74
N GLY A 324 -0.45 -2.94 -32.11
CA GLY A 324 0.33 -3.79 -33.02
C GLY A 324 1.05 -4.97 -32.37
N PRO A 325 1.81 -5.76 -33.16
CA PRO A 325 2.46 -6.97 -32.67
C PRO A 325 3.46 -6.71 -31.55
N GLY A 326 3.51 -7.61 -30.56
CA GLY A 326 4.51 -7.60 -29.48
C GLY A 326 4.16 -6.74 -28.28
N VAL A 327 3.06 -5.99 -28.31
CA VAL A 327 2.55 -5.24 -27.13
C VAL A 327 1.76 -6.17 -26.21
N TYR A 328 0.90 -7.01 -26.76
CA TYR A 328 0.22 -8.07 -26.01
C TYR A 328 0.92 -9.39 -26.24
N ILE A 329 1.26 -10.07 -25.14
CA ILE A 329 2.00 -11.32 -25.15
C ILE A 329 1.14 -12.48 -24.64
N ASN A 330 1.44 -13.70 -25.12
CA ASN A 330 0.63 -14.90 -24.82
C ASN A 330 1.13 -15.68 -23.61
N GLN A 331 2.25 -15.28 -23.02
CA GLN A 331 2.82 -15.90 -21.82
C GLN A 331 3.12 -14.81 -20.80
N PRO A 332 2.87 -15.03 -19.50
CA PRO A 332 3.18 -14.05 -18.48
C PRO A 332 4.69 -13.81 -18.37
N HIS A 333 5.06 -12.61 -18.00
CA HIS A 333 6.41 -12.33 -17.53
C HIS A 333 6.67 -13.13 -16.26
N ALA A 334 7.90 -13.62 -16.09
CA ALA A 334 8.30 -14.40 -14.93
C ALA A 334 8.29 -13.51 -13.66
N VAL A 335 7.57 -13.95 -12.64
CA VAL A 335 7.40 -13.25 -11.38
C VAL A 335 7.49 -14.23 -10.20
N ILE A 336 7.51 -13.71 -8.99
CA ILE A 336 7.39 -14.54 -7.78
C ILE A 336 5.92 -14.96 -7.64
N ASP A 337 5.69 -16.27 -7.46
CA ASP A 337 4.34 -16.79 -7.29
C ASP A 337 3.62 -16.15 -6.11
N LEU A 338 2.37 -15.76 -6.35
CA LEU A 338 1.39 -15.32 -5.37
C LEU A 338 0.33 -16.40 -5.15
N VAL A 339 -0.42 -16.31 -4.06
CA VAL A 339 -1.61 -17.14 -3.88
C VAL A 339 -2.57 -16.91 -5.04
N LYS A 340 -2.95 -18.00 -5.73
CA LYS A 340 -3.77 -17.92 -6.94
C LYS A 340 -5.25 -17.87 -6.57
N GLU A 341 -5.87 -16.74 -6.85
CA GLU A 341 -7.33 -16.56 -6.82
C GLU A 341 -7.80 -16.13 -8.22
N ASN A 342 -9.02 -16.48 -8.59
CA ASN A 342 -9.67 -15.83 -9.74
C ASN A 342 -10.25 -14.47 -9.31
N ALA A 343 -10.71 -13.66 -10.27
CA ALA A 343 -11.20 -12.31 -9.99
C ALA A 343 -12.36 -12.27 -9.00
N ASP A 344 -13.31 -13.21 -9.07
CA ASP A 344 -14.44 -13.29 -8.14
C ASP A 344 -13.98 -13.65 -6.72
N MET A 345 -13.06 -14.61 -6.58
CA MET A 345 -12.48 -14.98 -5.29
C MET A 345 -11.72 -13.81 -4.68
N ALA A 346 -10.91 -13.11 -5.46
CA ALA A 346 -10.19 -11.92 -5.03
C ALA A 346 -11.14 -10.82 -4.54
N TYR A 347 -12.25 -10.58 -5.26
CA TYR A 347 -13.29 -9.65 -4.83
C TYR A 347 -13.86 -10.02 -3.44
N GLN A 348 -14.15 -11.31 -3.22
CA GLN A 348 -14.66 -11.78 -1.91
C GLN A 348 -13.60 -11.70 -0.80
N SER A 349 -12.35 -11.95 -1.11
CA SER A 349 -11.24 -11.84 -0.17
C SER A 349 -10.99 -10.38 0.24
N ILE A 350 -11.04 -9.45 -0.72
CA ILE A 350 -10.88 -8.01 -0.50
C ILE A 350 -11.97 -7.45 0.43
N ILE A 351 -13.23 -7.81 0.23
CA ILE A 351 -14.33 -7.40 1.11
C ILE A 351 -14.00 -7.69 2.59
N LYS A 352 -13.37 -8.81 2.85
CA LYS A 352 -13.08 -9.27 4.21
C LYS A 352 -11.81 -8.69 4.81
N LYS A 353 -10.75 -8.53 4.00
CA LYS A 353 -9.38 -8.37 4.51
C LYS A 353 -8.70 -7.05 4.16
N VAL A 354 -9.18 -6.29 3.16
CA VAL A 354 -8.49 -5.09 2.68
C VAL A 354 -8.44 -3.96 3.70
N GLY A 355 -7.38 -3.15 3.65
CA GLY A 355 -7.16 -1.98 4.50
C GLY A 355 -6.70 -2.33 5.92
N ALA A 356 -6.78 -1.39 6.83
CA ALA A 356 -6.51 -1.60 8.25
C ALA A 356 -7.63 -2.44 8.90
N SER A 357 -7.78 -3.67 8.38
CA SER A 357 -8.95 -4.54 8.56
C SER A 357 -9.04 -5.24 9.90
N LEU A 358 -7.98 -5.16 10.73
CA LEU A 358 -8.05 -5.70 12.09
C LEU A 358 -9.15 -5.01 12.90
N GLN A 359 -9.24 -3.68 12.75
CA GLN A 359 -10.35 -2.87 13.24
C GLN A 359 -10.61 -1.76 12.20
N ARG A 360 -11.59 -1.95 11.32
CA ARG A 360 -11.94 -0.95 10.33
C ARG A 360 -12.58 0.27 10.95
N ASP A 361 -12.19 1.45 10.50
CA ASP A 361 -12.89 2.67 10.87
C ASP A 361 -14.14 2.91 9.98
N ALA A 362 -14.96 3.89 10.35
CA ALA A 362 -16.20 4.20 9.65
C ALA A 362 -15.99 4.60 8.18
N VAL A 363 -14.81 5.10 7.80
CA VAL A 363 -14.49 5.47 6.42
C VAL A 363 -14.25 4.21 5.58
N ASP A 364 -13.40 3.29 6.04
CA ASP A 364 -13.15 2.03 5.33
C ASP A 364 -14.42 1.17 5.23
N GLU A 365 -15.20 1.10 6.31
CA GLU A 365 -16.49 0.39 6.30
C GLU A 365 -17.48 1.01 5.31
N ARG A 366 -17.53 2.33 5.20
CA ARG A 366 -18.38 3.03 4.24
C ARG A 366 -17.94 2.73 2.81
N ILE A 367 -16.65 2.84 2.49
CA ILE A 367 -16.11 2.56 1.16
C ILE A 367 -16.45 1.13 0.72
N ILE A 368 -16.26 0.14 1.59
CA ILE A 368 -16.61 -1.26 1.29
C ILE A 368 -18.11 -1.42 1.09
N ARG A 369 -18.93 -0.83 1.95
CA ARG A 369 -20.40 -0.86 1.81
C ARG A 369 -20.87 -0.18 0.53
N GLU A 370 -20.26 0.92 0.11
CA GLU A 370 -20.53 1.61 -1.14
C GLU A 370 -20.17 0.74 -2.34
N MET A 371 -19.00 0.09 -2.31
CA MET A 371 -18.63 -0.89 -3.33
C MET A 371 -19.64 -2.05 -3.43
N LEU A 372 -20.03 -2.62 -2.32
CA LEU A 372 -21.03 -3.71 -2.29
C LEU A 372 -22.38 -3.29 -2.87
N SER A 373 -22.84 -2.10 -2.51
CA SER A 373 -24.18 -1.59 -2.90
C SER A 373 -24.19 -0.84 -4.22
N GLY A 374 -23.06 -0.67 -4.91
CA GLY A 374 -22.96 0.11 -6.14
C GLY A 374 -23.24 1.60 -5.93
N LYS A 375 -22.83 2.18 -4.81
CA LYS A 375 -23.05 3.59 -4.42
C LYS A 375 -21.74 4.34 -4.25
N GLY A 376 -21.83 5.57 -3.77
CA GLY A 376 -20.68 6.45 -3.55
C GLY A 376 -20.39 7.37 -4.72
N LYS A 377 -19.46 8.28 -4.56
CA LYS A 377 -19.14 9.33 -5.54
C LYS A 377 -17.68 9.76 -5.44
N ILE A 378 -17.18 10.43 -6.46
CA ILE A 378 -15.98 11.26 -6.40
C ILE A 378 -16.25 12.44 -5.47
N ILE A 379 -15.29 12.83 -4.65
CA ILE A 379 -15.42 13.90 -3.65
C ILE A 379 -14.37 14.99 -3.85
N ASP A 380 -14.67 16.21 -3.41
CA ASP A 380 -13.80 17.37 -3.53
C ASP A 380 -13.09 17.74 -2.22
N VAL A 381 -13.73 17.44 -1.09
CA VAL A 381 -13.22 17.67 0.27
C VAL A 381 -13.47 16.40 1.09
N GLN A 382 -12.59 16.09 2.04
CA GLN A 382 -12.74 14.96 2.96
C GLN A 382 -14.14 14.92 3.56
N GLY A 383 -14.71 13.70 3.64
CA GLY A 383 -16.11 13.51 4.07
C GLY A 383 -17.16 13.90 3.04
N GLY A 384 -16.77 14.26 1.80
CA GLY A 384 -17.69 14.60 0.71
C GLY A 384 -18.35 15.97 0.85
N PHE A 385 -17.74 16.88 1.61
CA PHE A 385 -18.13 18.28 1.67
C PHE A 385 -17.82 18.99 0.34
N PRO A 386 -18.54 20.11 0.02
CA PRO A 386 -18.22 20.94 -1.13
C PRO A 386 -16.85 21.59 -1.03
N HIS A 387 -16.23 21.88 -2.19
CA HIS A 387 -15.02 22.69 -2.27
C HIS A 387 -15.14 24.02 -1.52
N GLY A 388 -14.07 24.44 -0.88
CA GLY A 388 -14.04 25.66 -0.06
C GLY A 388 -14.69 25.54 1.33
N THR A 389 -15.11 24.33 1.72
CA THR A 389 -15.57 24.09 3.10
C THR A 389 -14.44 24.32 4.08
N ALA A 390 -14.67 25.18 5.08
CA ALA A 390 -13.68 25.46 6.11
C ALA A 390 -13.27 24.20 6.87
N TYR A 391 -11.97 24.05 7.17
CA TYR A 391 -11.41 22.89 7.86
C TYR A 391 -12.14 22.57 9.18
N GLU A 392 -12.51 23.59 9.97
CA GLU A 392 -13.24 23.41 11.23
C GLU A 392 -14.55 22.63 11.08
N LYS A 393 -15.15 22.63 9.88
CA LYS A 393 -16.31 21.82 9.56
C LYS A 393 -15.90 20.46 8.97
N SER A 394 -14.96 20.44 8.03
CA SER A 394 -14.57 19.21 7.33
C SER A 394 -13.70 18.28 8.19
N LYS A 395 -13.07 18.75 9.25
CA LYS A 395 -12.31 17.92 10.20
C LYS A 395 -13.16 16.84 10.87
N THR A 396 -14.50 16.97 10.86
CA THR A 396 -15.41 15.93 11.35
C THR A 396 -15.44 14.68 10.47
N ALA A 397 -14.78 14.70 9.31
CA ALA A 397 -14.63 13.56 8.42
C ALA A 397 -13.72 12.47 8.99
N TRP A 398 -12.73 12.84 9.81
CA TRP A 398 -11.89 11.86 10.51
C TRP A 398 -12.71 11.19 11.61
N PRO A 399 -12.86 9.85 11.57
CA PRO A 399 -13.53 9.14 12.66
C PRO A 399 -12.76 9.28 13.96
N GLU A 400 -13.48 9.37 15.07
CA GLU A 400 -12.89 9.17 16.37
C GLU A 400 -12.41 7.71 16.50
N LEU A 401 -11.12 7.51 16.72
CA LEU A 401 -10.52 6.20 16.97
C LEU A 401 -10.38 6.02 18.49
N LYS A 402 -11.10 5.06 19.03
CA LYS A 402 -11.14 4.81 20.46
C LYS A 402 -9.90 4.00 20.90
N ALA A 403 -9.24 4.47 21.94
CA ALA A 403 -8.18 3.71 22.58
C ALA A 403 -8.78 2.73 23.59
N SER A 404 -8.27 1.51 23.62
CA SER A 404 -8.43 0.61 24.77
C SER A 404 -7.25 0.79 25.73
N ALA A 405 -7.38 0.29 26.96
CA ALA A 405 -6.27 0.32 27.91
C ALA A 405 -5.06 -0.43 27.33
N SER A 406 -3.89 0.20 27.34
CA SER A 406 -2.65 -0.47 26.99
C SER A 406 -2.29 -1.51 28.06
N LEU A 407 -1.73 -2.64 27.63
CA LEU A 407 -1.19 -3.64 28.53
C LEU A 407 0.08 -3.11 29.22
N SER A 408 0.40 -3.66 30.41
CA SER A 408 1.64 -3.32 31.11
C SER A 408 2.86 -3.79 30.30
N ASP A 409 3.79 -2.88 30.04
CA ASP A 409 5.07 -3.10 29.39
C ASP A 409 6.10 -2.27 30.18
N LYS A 410 6.82 -2.90 31.13
CA LYS A 410 7.65 -2.19 32.11
C LYS A 410 8.99 -1.74 31.60
N ASP A 411 9.58 -2.47 30.70
CA ASP A 411 10.86 -2.13 30.09
C ASP A 411 10.71 -1.37 28.76
N ALA A 412 9.47 -1.17 28.31
CA ALA A 412 9.11 -0.42 27.12
C ALA A 412 9.73 -0.97 25.83
N ASP A 413 9.78 -2.29 25.69
CA ASP A 413 10.29 -3.00 24.52
C ASP A 413 9.20 -3.33 23.48
N GLY A 414 7.93 -3.00 23.82
CA GLY A 414 6.76 -3.20 22.95
C GLY A 414 6.07 -4.53 23.09
N MET A 415 6.51 -5.40 23.99
CA MET A 415 5.84 -6.66 24.36
C MET A 415 5.18 -6.49 25.74
N PRO A 416 3.95 -6.97 25.96
CA PRO A 416 3.34 -6.91 27.28
C PRO A 416 4.02 -7.83 28.30
N ASP A 417 4.20 -7.35 29.53
CA ASP A 417 4.76 -8.12 30.67
C ASP A 417 4.17 -9.54 30.82
N GLU A 418 2.88 -9.70 30.60
CA GLU A 418 2.18 -10.98 30.71
C GLU A 418 2.57 -11.91 29.59
N TRP A 419 2.55 -11.41 28.34
CA TRP A 419 2.94 -12.19 27.18
C TRP A 419 4.40 -12.65 27.26
N GLU A 420 5.30 -11.81 27.76
CA GLU A 420 6.69 -12.17 27.95
C GLU A 420 6.85 -13.32 28.97
N ARG A 421 6.21 -13.19 30.13
CA ARG A 421 6.24 -14.28 31.14
C ARG A 421 5.72 -15.61 30.60
N ASP A 422 4.62 -15.56 29.84
CA ASP A 422 4.01 -16.75 29.26
C ASP A 422 4.90 -17.42 28.19
N ASN A 423 5.78 -16.62 27.55
CA ASN A 423 6.74 -17.09 26.55
C ASN A 423 8.18 -17.27 27.09
N GLY A 424 8.38 -17.17 28.41
CA GLY A 424 9.69 -17.38 29.05
C GLY A 424 10.71 -16.30 28.72
N LEU A 425 10.25 -15.06 28.53
CA LEU A 425 11.05 -13.85 28.38
C LEU A 425 11.07 -13.07 29.71
N ASN A 426 11.84 -11.98 29.77
CA ASN A 426 12.04 -11.21 31.00
C ASN A 426 11.43 -9.81 30.87
N PRO A 427 10.28 -9.49 31.52
CA PRO A 427 9.60 -8.19 31.48
C PRO A 427 10.38 -7.00 32.08
N LYS A 428 11.68 -7.11 32.20
CA LYS A 428 12.60 -6.08 32.68
C LYS A 428 13.85 -5.99 31.82
N ASP A 429 13.90 -6.70 30.71
CA ASP A 429 15.05 -6.77 29.81
C ASP A 429 14.66 -6.30 28.40
N PHE A 430 14.63 -4.99 28.21
CA PHE A 430 14.38 -4.36 26.90
C PHE A 430 15.15 -4.99 25.73
N SER A 431 16.28 -5.64 25.99
CA SER A 431 17.14 -6.17 24.93
C SER A 431 16.63 -7.46 24.32
N ASP A 432 15.75 -8.18 25.01
CA ASP A 432 15.30 -9.50 24.56
C ASP A 432 14.26 -9.42 23.41
N ALA A 433 13.59 -8.28 23.21
CA ALA A 433 12.75 -8.02 22.05
C ALA A 433 13.46 -8.23 20.70
N ALA A 434 14.72 -7.83 20.61
CA ALA A 434 15.50 -7.93 19.37
C ALA A 434 16.15 -9.30 19.14
N ILE A 435 16.03 -10.23 20.11
CA ILE A 435 16.64 -11.55 20.05
C ILE A 435 15.77 -12.55 19.27
N VAL A 436 16.39 -13.43 18.50
CA VAL A 436 15.77 -14.59 17.84
C VAL A 436 15.83 -15.78 18.80
N LYS A 437 14.74 -15.98 19.59
CA LYS A 437 14.63 -17.07 20.57
C LYS A 437 13.38 -17.93 20.36
N LEU A 438 12.22 -17.30 20.20
CA LEU A 438 10.92 -17.99 20.13
C LEU A 438 10.62 -18.57 18.74
N HIS A 439 11.35 -18.14 17.72
CA HIS A 439 11.18 -18.57 16.33
C HIS A 439 12.54 -18.64 15.64
N PRO A 440 12.77 -19.54 14.66
CA PRO A 440 14.09 -19.67 14.02
C PRO A 440 14.54 -18.44 13.21
N TYR A 441 13.63 -17.54 12.83
CA TYR A 441 13.92 -16.42 11.92
C TYR A 441 13.42 -15.07 12.40
N PHE A 442 12.38 -15.01 13.22
CA PHE A 442 11.79 -13.78 13.72
C PHE A 442 12.31 -13.45 15.11
N THR A 443 12.56 -12.16 15.35
CA THR A 443 12.84 -11.66 16.70
C THR A 443 11.62 -11.84 17.61
N ASN A 444 11.82 -11.81 18.93
CA ASN A 444 10.73 -12.04 19.88
C ASN A 444 9.61 -11.00 19.70
N ILE A 445 9.95 -9.72 19.47
CA ILE A 445 8.94 -8.70 19.16
C ILE A 445 8.17 -9.01 17.86
N GLU A 446 8.82 -9.53 16.82
CA GLU A 446 8.12 -9.94 15.59
C GLU A 446 7.20 -11.13 15.83
N VAL A 447 7.59 -12.09 16.70
CA VAL A 447 6.71 -13.20 17.10
C VAL A 447 5.48 -12.68 17.82
N TYR A 448 5.64 -11.74 18.76
CA TYR A 448 4.54 -11.06 19.43
C TYR A 448 3.61 -10.37 18.43
N LEU A 449 4.16 -9.50 17.58
CA LEU A 449 3.38 -8.75 16.58
C LEU A 449 2.61 -9.68 15.63
N ASN A 450 3.22 -10.78 15.19
CA ASN A 450 2.56 -11.76 14.33
C ASN A 450 1.46 -12.55 15.08
N SER A 451 1.56 -12.70 16.40
CA SER A 451 0.52 -13.35 17.20
C SER A 451 -0.77 -12.53 17.33
N LEU A 452 -0.70 -11.22 17.17
CA LEU A 452 -1.87 -10.31 17.19
C LEU A 452 -2.79 -10.49 15.96
N LEU A 453 -2.32 -11.19 14.93
CA LEU A 453 -3.01 -11.33 13.63
C LEU A 453 -3.57 -12.75 13.40
N LYS A 454 -3.68 -13.55 14.43
CA LYS A 454 -4.19 -14.94 14.37
C LYS A 454 -5.69 -15.01 14.61
#